data_cbd0c7809b4f0a8980a83a32b646d580
#
_entry.id   cbd0c7809b4f0a8980a83a32b646d580
#
_cell.length_a   1.000
_cell.length_b   1.000
_cell.length_c   1.000
_cell.angle_alpha   90.00
_cell.angle_beta   90.00
_cell.angle_gamma   90.00
#
_symmetry.space_group_name_H-M   'P 1'
#
loop_
_entity.id
_entity.type
_entity.pdbx_description
1 polymer ?
#
loop_
_entity_poly.entity_id
_entity_poly.type
_entity_poly.pdbx_seq_one_letter_code
_entity_poly.pdbx_strand_id
1 'polypeptide(L)'
;MSEYRPEEGNFNVGPVRIAVVAARWNAEITDGLVEGAVRAFSRHGIEGAALDVFRVPGAFELPLASQRAARTGRYDAVVALGCVI
;
A
#
# COMPACT_ATOMS: atom_id res chain seq x y z
N MET A 1 8.64 -8.63 -27.21
CA MET A 1 8.68 -8.54 -25.75
C MET A 1 7.57 -9.39 -25.15
N SER A 2 7.91 -10.30 -24.33
CA SER A 2 6.90 -11.13 -23.67
C SER A 2 6.35 -10.39 -22.45
N GLU A 3 5.06 -10.40 -22.32
CA GLU A 3 4.42 -9.89 -21.11
C GLU A 3 4.35 -10.99 -20.07
N TYR A 4 4.93 -10.70 -18.91
CA TYR A 4 4.80 -11.59 -17.78
C TYR A 4 3.58 -11.17 -16.97
N ARG A 5 2.59 -12.03 -16.88
CA ARG A 5 1.42 -11.82 -16.03
C ARG A 5 1.33 -12.97 -15.05
N PRO A 6 1.76 -12.77 -13.82
CA PRO A 6 1.57 -13.80 -12.82
C PRO A 6 0.08 -14.03 -12.59
N GLU A 7 -0.31 -15.27 -12.40
CA GLU A 7 -1.67 -15.58 -12.03
C GLU A 7 -2.02 -14.85 -10.73
N GLU A 8 -3.20 -14.24 -10.72
CA GLU A 8 -3.75 -13.71 -9.49
C GLU A 8 -4.29 -14.88 -8.67
N GLY A 9 -3.45 -15.38 -7.77
CA GLY A 9 -3.87 -16.45 -6.88
C GLY A 9 -4.78 -15.94 -5.78
N ASN A 10 -5.45 -16.84 -5.12
CA ASN A 10 -6.16 -16.53 -3.90
C ASN A 10 -5.20 -16.71 -2.72
N PHE A 11 -4.59 -15.60 -2.31
CA PHE A 11 -3.64 -15.61 -1.21
C PHE A 11 -4.34 -15.22 0.09
N ASN A 12 -5.25 -16.05 0.53
CA ASN A 12 -5.87 -15.84 1.82
C ASN A 12 -4.89 -16.32 2.90
N VAL A 13 -4.11 -15.39 3.38
CA VAL A 13 -2.99 -15.67 4.29
C VAL A 13 -3.36 -15.57 5.77
N GLY A 14 -4.66 -15.49 6.07
CA GLY A 14 -5.10 -15.32 7.44
C GLY A 14 -4.94 -13.90 7.95
N PRO A 15 -4.97 -13.67 9.28
CA PRO A 15 -4.97 -12.32 9.82
C PRO A 15 -3.60 -11.65 9.62
N VAL A 16 -3.56 -10.69 8.70
CA VAL A 16 -2.40 -9.83 8.46
C VAL A 16 -2.83 -8.38 8.58
N ARG A 17 -1.89 -7.52 8.90
CA ARG A 17 -2.10 -6.07 8.96
C ARG A 17 -1.14 -5.38 8.02
N ILE A 18 -1.69 -4.48 7.21
CA ILE A 18 -0.95 -3.78 6.17
C ILE A 18 -1.03 -2.29 6.42
N ALA A 19 0.09 -1.60 6.29
CA ALA A 19 0.15 -0.16 6.23
C ALA A 19 0.37 0.27 4.78
N VAL A 20 -0.46 1.17 4.29
CA VAL A 20 -0.26 1.84 3.01
C VAL A 20 0.16 3.27 3.31
N VAL A 21 1.34 3.66 2.86
CA VAL A 21 1.85 5.02 3.04
C VAL A 21 1.86 5.68 1.66
N ALA A 22 1.06 6.72 1.50
CA ALA A 22 0.86 7.35 0.19
C ALA A 22 1.19 8.85 0.23
N ALA A 23 1.87 9.33 -0.81
CA ALA A 23 2.14 10.74 -0.96
C ALA A 23 0.88 11.50 -1.36
N ARG A 24 0.75 12.74 -0.88
CA ARG A 24 -0.34 13.64 -1.29
C ARG A 24 -0.05 14.34 -2.60
N TRP A 25 1.22 14.58 -2.89
CA TRP A 25 1.63 15.23 -4.13
C TRP A 25 1.14 14.43 -5.35
N ASN A 26 0.61 15.10 -6.33
CA ASN A 26 -0.06 14.49 -7.48
C ASN A 26 -1.23 13.61 -7.04
N ALA A 27 -2.13 14.19 -6.25
CA ALA A 27 -3.22 13.46 -5.61
C ALA A 27 -4.09 12.66 -6.58
N GLU A 28 -4.32 13.17 -7.79
CA GLU A 28 -5.10 12.47 -8.80
C GLU A 28 -4.50 11.08 -9.10
N ILE A 29 -3.18 11.03 -9.19
CA ILE A 29 -2.48 9.77 -9.45
C ILE A 29 -2.39 8.93 -8.17
N THR A 30 -1.96 9.55 -7.08
CA THR A 30 -1.73 8.81 -5.83
C THR A 30 -3.01 8.30 -5.22
N ASP A 31 -4.12 9.02 -5.34
CA ASP A 31 -5.42 8.54 -4.88
C ASP A 31 -5.86 7.32 -5.69
N GLY A 32 -5.60 7.32 -6.99
CA GLY A 32 -5.87 6.15 -7.83
C GLY A 32 -5.04 4.94 -7.43
N LEU A 33 -3.77 5.16 -7.06
CA LEU A 33 -2.90 4.09 -6.58
C LEU A 33 -3.42 3.51 -5.25
N VAL A 34 -3.84 4.38 -4.34
CA VAL A 34 -4.42 3.94 -3.06
C VAL A 34 -5.69 3.13 -3.28
N GLU A 35 -6.60 3.61 -4.14
CA GLU A 35 -7.82 2.88 -4.45
C GLU A 35 -7.52 1.51 -5.03
N GLY A 36 -6.55 1.43 -5.94
CA GLY A 36 -6.13 0.16 -6.52
C GLY A 36 -5.58 -0.80 -5.48
N ALA A 37 -4.72 -0.30 -4.59
CA ALA A 37 -4.15 -1.11 -3.52
C ALA A 37 -5.23 -1.62 -2.56
N VAL A 38 -6.11 -0.73 -2.10
CA VAL A 38 -7.20 -1.09 -1.19
C VAL A 38 -8.10 -2.14 -1.81
N ARG A 39 -8.44 -1.96 -3.08
CA ARG A 39 -9.28 -2.91 -3.81
C ARG A 39 -8.61 -4.27 -3.95
N ALA A 40 -7.31 -4.28 -4.25
CA ALA A 40 -6.56 -5.52 -4.38
C ALA A 40 -6.48 -6.27 -3.04
N PHE A 41 -6.21 -5.55 -1.95
CA PHE A 41 -6.17 -6.16 -0.63
C PHE A 41 -7.54 -6.71 -0.22
N SER A 42 -8.60 -5.96 -0.51
CA SER A 42 -9.95 -6.40 -0.19
C SER A 42 -10.30 -7.71 -0.88
N ARG A 43 -9.87 -7.89 -2.13
CA ARG A 43 -10.08 -9.15 -2.85
C ARG A 43 -9.42 -10.35 -2.18
N HIS A 44 -8.41 -10.10 -1.37
CA HIS A 44 -7.70 -11.15 -0.63
C HIS A 44 -8.06 -11.17 0.85
N GLY A 45 -9.17 -10.55 1.22
CA GLY A 45 -9.67 -10.57 2.58
C GLY A 45 -8.99 -9.60 3.54
N ILE A 46 -8.18 -8.68 3.04
CA ILE A 46 -7.48 -7.69 3.87
C ILE A 46 -8.19 -6.36 3.73
N GLU A 47 -8.99 -6.01 4.72
CA GLU A 47 -9.80 -4.79 4.70
C GLU A 47 -10.17 -4.35 6.11
N GLY A 48 -10.80 -3.18 6.21
CA GLY A 48 -11.22 -2.65 7.49
C GLY A 48 -10.06 -2.39 8.43
N ALA A 49 -10.13 -2.93 9.63
CA ALA A 49 -9.11 -2.72 10.67
C ALA A 49 -7.74 -3.35 10.32
N ALA A 50 -7.68 -4.21 9.32
CA ALA A 50 -6.44 -4.84 8.88
C ALA A 50 -5.63 -3.95 7.93
N LEU A 51 -6.19 -2.84 7.48
CA LEU A 51 -5.57 -1.97 6.49
C LEU A 51 -5.62 -0.53 6.96
N ASP A 52 -4.45 0.06 7.21
CA ASP A 52 -4.32 1.47 7.54
C ASP A 52 -3.68 2.24 6.39
N VAL A 53 -4.24 3.40 6.08
CA VAL A 53 -3.71 4.28 5.05
C VAL A 53 -3.20 5.56 5.70
N PHE A 54 -1.92 5.85 5.50
CA PHE A 54 -1.27 7.06 5.99
C PHE A 54 -0.89 7.95 4.81
N ARG A 55 -1.02 9.24 4.98
CA ARG A 55 -0.64 10.21 3.96
C ARG A 55 0.57 11.02 4.41
N VAL A 56 1.50 11.24 3.47
CA VAL A 56 2.66 12.11 3.65
C VAL A 56 2.66 13.17 2.56
N PRO A 57 3.34 14.31 2.77
CA PRO A 57 3.26 15.41 1.78
C PRO A 57 3.73 15.02 0.39
N GLY A 58 4.84 14.32 0.25
CA GLY A 58 5.39 13.96 -1.05
C GLY A 58 6.18 12.67 -1.01
N ALA A 59 6.67 12.26 -2.18
CA ALA A 59 7.42 11.01 -2.30
C ALA A 59 8.72 11.02 -1.48
N PHE A 60 9.27 12.19 -1.22
CA PHE A 60 10.51 12.33 -0.47
C PHE A 60 10.38 11.86 0.98
N GLU A 61 9.18 11.97 1.55
CA GLU A 61 8.90 11.55 2.93
C GLU A 61 8.54 10.08 3.06
N LEU A 62 8.30 9.37 1.95
CA LEU A 62 7.90 7.97 1.98
C LEU A 62 8.89 7.04 2.68
N PRO A 63 10.22 7.15 2.45
CA PRO A 63 11.16 6.25 3.11
C PRO A 63 11.09 6.32 4.61
N LEU A 64 11.08 7.52 5.18
CA LEU A 64 11.03 7.69 6.64
C LEU A 64 9.72 7.21 7.23
N ALA A 65 8.60 7.59 6.61
CA ALA A 65 7.28 7.20 7.09
C ALA A 65 7.10 5.67 7.01
N SER A 66 7.58 5.07 5.94
CA SER A 66 7.53 3.61 5.77
C SER A 66 8.37 2.89 6.83
N GLN A 67 9.56 3.41 7.11
CA GLN A 67 10.42 2.86 8.14
C GLN A 67 9.76 2.95 9.51
N ARG A 68 9.13 4.07 9.83
CA ARG A 68 8.44 4.25 11.10
C ARG A 68 7.26 3.30 11.24
N ALA A 69 6.49 3.14 10.18
CA ALA A 69 5.38 2.18 10.17
C ALA A 69 5.88 0.75 10.41
N ALA A 70 6.95 0.37 9.72
CA ALA A 70 7.54 -0.95 9.87
C ALA A 70 8.06 -1.20 11.29
N ARG A 71 8.65 -0.19 11.91
CA ARG A 71 9.22 -0.32 13.25
C ARG A 71 8.21 -0.36 14.38
N THR A 72 6.94 -0.02 14.11
CA THR A 72 5.91 -0.10 15.16
C THR A 72 5.63 -1.53 15.59
N GLY A 73 5.97 -2.52 14.75
CA GLY A 73 5.63 -3.91 15.01
C GLY A 73 4.15 -4.23 14.79
N ARG A 74 3.36 -3.26 14.33
CA ARG A 74 1.91 -3.44 14.12
C ARG A 74 1.56 -4.04 12.78
N TYR A 75 2.47 -3.96 11.81
CA TYR A 75 2.18 -4.32 10.43
C TYR A 75 3.07 -5.44 9.95
N ASP A 76 2.48 -6.32 9.19
CA ASP A 76 3.19 -7.43 8.55
C ASP A 76 3.86 -6.98 7.25
N ALA A 77 3.34 -5.91 6.64
CA ALA A 77 3.92 -5.33 5.44
C ALA A 77 3.58 -3.85 5.34
N VAL A 78 4.42 -3.12 4.61
CA VAL A 78 4.21 -1.70 4.31
C VAL A 78 4.29 -1.52 2.81
N VAL A 79 3.28 -0.86 2.25
CA VAL A 79 3.23 -0.51 0.82
C VAL A 79 3.39 1.01 0.71
N ALA A 80 4.40 1.45 -0.03
CA ALA A 80 4.66 2.86 -0.25
C ALA A 80 4.21 3.25 -1.66
N LEU A 81 3.39 4.28 -1.77
CA LEU A 81 2.84 4.75 -3.03
C LEU A 81 3.15 6.22 -3.24
N GLY A 82 3.81 6.52 -4.34
CA GLY A 82 4.15 7.89 -4.69
C GLY A 82 4.23 8.08 -6.19
N CYS A 83 4.34 9.34 -6.60
CA CYS A 83 4.50 9.70 -7.99
C CYS A 83 5.53 10.81 -8.08
N VAL A 84 6.57 10.59 -8.88
CA VAL A 84 7.60 11.57 -9.15
C VAL A 84 7.53 11.90 -10.63
N ILE A 85 7.22 13.16 -10.92
CA ILE A 85 7.11 13.63 -12.30
C ILE A 85 8.13 14.76 -12.52
#